data_693148476caace93ef9a0375181382db
#
_entry.id   693148476caace93ef9a0375181382db
#
_cell.length_a   1.000
_cell.length_b   1.000
_cell.length_c   1.000
_cell.angle_alpha   90.00
_cell.angle_beta   90.00
_cell.angle_gamma   90.00
#
_symmetry.space_group_name_H-M   'P 1'
#
loop_
_entity.id
_entity.type
_entity.pdbx_description
1 polymer ?
#
loop_
_entity_poly.entity_id
_entity_poly.type
_entity_poly.pdbx_seq_one_letter_code
_entity_poly.pdbx_strand_id
1 'polypeptide(L)'
;MKFKICGLFNHENINQVAVLKPDYIGHIFWEKSLRYVNNITPNINKEIKKTGVFFNSITQDVINKIDKHSLTCVQLHGDESPQFCNEILDTGIQVIKSFRIDDNFDFSILRNYENYCDLFLFDSKSELPGGTGKSFNWKNLKKYNLKKGFFISGGIGL
;
A
#
# COMPACT_ATOMS: atom_id res chain seq x y z
N MET A 1 5.02 16.96 0.97
CA MET A 1 4.44 15.89 0.13
C MET A 1 5.28 14.63 0.37
N LYS A 2 4.68 13.44 0.42
CA LYS A 2 5.40 12.17 0.63
C LYS A 2 5.36 11.32 -0.63
N PHE A 3 6.43 10.59 -0.92
CA PHE A 3 6.56 9.72 -2.08
C PHE A 3 6.70 8.26 -1.66
N LYS A 4 5.96 7.38 -2.36
CA LYS A 4 6.07 5.94 -2.23
C LYS A 4 6.41 5.31 -3.58
N ILE A 5 7.50 4.52 -3.63
CA ILE A 5 7.88 3.75 -4.81
C ILE A 5 7.54 2.28 -4.52
N CYS A 6 6.74 1.66 -5.38
CA CYS A 6 6.15 0.36 -5.11
C CYS A 6 6.51 -0.70 -6.16
N GLY A 7 6.60 -1.96 -5.70
CA GLY A 7 6.86 -3.11 -6.55
C GLY A 7 8.34 -3.37 -6.79
N LEU A 8 9.18 -2.99 -5.86
CA LEU A 8 10.60 -3.31 -5.87
C LEU A 8 10.83 -4.71 -5.31
N PHE A 9 11.46 -5.59 -6.08
CA PHE A 9 11.73 -6.99 -5.73
C PHE A 9 13.18 -7.42 -5.96
N ASN A 10 13.93 -6.71 -6.77
CA ASN A 10 15.34 -6.95 -7.02
C ASN A 10 16.20 -6.16 -6.02
N HIS A 11 17.17 -6.84 -5.37
CA HIS A 11 18.02 -6.25 -4.32
C HIS A 11 18.82 -5.03 -4.80
N GLU A 12 19.42 -5.12 -5.98
CA GLU A 12 20.19 -4.01 -6.54
C GLU A 12 19.30 -2.79 -6.78
N ASN A 13 18.14 -3.00 -7.40
CA ASN A 13 17.18 -1.93 -7.66
C ASN A 13 16.61 -1.32 -6.37
N ILE A 14 16.35 -2.15 -5.34
CA ILE A 14 15.93 -1.65 -4.02
C ILE A 14 16.99 -0.69 -3.45
N ASN A 15 18.28 -1.07 -3.50
CA ASN A 15 19.36 -0.26 -2.98
C ASN A 15 19.54 1.05 -3.79
N GLN A 16 19.47 0.99 -5.12
CA GLN A 16 19.53 2.17 -5.99
C GLN A 16 18.41 3.15 -5.69
N VAL A 17 17.17 2.65 -5.52
CA VAL A 17 16.02 3.49 -5.20
C VAL A 17 16.13 4.05 -3.77
N ALA A 18 16.66 3.28 -2.81
CA ALA A 18 16.84 3.74 -1.44
C ALA A 18 17.79 4.95 -1.34
N VAL A 19 18.78 5.07 -2.24
CA VAL A 19 19.68 6.24 -2.32
C VAL A 19 18.90 7.53 -2.63
N LEU A 20 17.78 7.43 -3.36
CA LEU A 20 16.90 8.56 -3.66
C LEU A 20 16.06 9.02 -2.47
N LYS A 21 16.13 8.30 -1.34
CA LYS A 21 15.45 8.61 -0.07
C LYS A 21 13.92 8.87 -0.23
N PRO A 22 13.16 7.98 -0.89
CA PRO A 22 11.71 8.09 -0.86
C PRO A 22 11.19 7.90 0.58
N ASP A 23 10.01 8.42 0.89
CA ASP A 23 9.41 8.20 2.22
C ASP A 23 9.01 6.74 2.43
N TYR A 24 8.60 6.03 1.36
CA TYR A 24 8.15 4.64 1.40
C TYR A 24 8.70 3.83 0.23
N ILE A 25 9.11 2.58 0.52
CA ILE A 25 9.43 1.56 -0.48
C ILE A 25 8.49 0.38 -0.29
N GLY A 26 7.79 -0.04 -1.37
CA GLY A 26 6.82 -1.12 -1.35
C GLY A 26 7.33 -2.41 -1.98
N HIS A 27 7.13 -3.53 -1.25
CA HIS A 27 7.44 -4.91 -1.63
C HIS A 27 6.15 -5.71 -1.72
N ILE A 28 5.85 -6.34 -2.87
CA ILE A 28 4.59 -7.03 -3.10
C ILE A 28 4.70 -8.48 -2.63
N PHE A 29 3.81 -8.88 -1.70
CA PHE A 29 3.67 -10.23 -1.17
C PHE A 29 2.39 -10.92 -1.67
N TRP A 30 2.02 -10.68 -2.92
CA TRP A 30 0.94 -11.37 -3.62
C TRP A 30 1.53 -12.23 -4.74
N GLU A 31 1.43 -13.55 -4.61
CA GLU A 31 2.12 -14.53 -5.48
C GLU A 31 1.77 -14.43 -6.96
N LYS A 32 0.56 -13.94 -7.29
CA LYS A 32 0.14 -13.73 -8.69
C LYS A 32 0.76 -12.48 -9.34
N SER A 33 1.49 -11.66 -8.58
CA SER A 33 2.16 -10.48 -9.10
C SER A 33 3.46 -10.85 -9.79
N LEU A 34 3.72 -10.30 -10.99
CA LEU A 34 5.03 -10.38 -11.66
C LEU A 34 6.17 -9.72 -10.86
N ARG A 35 5.82 -8.93 -9.85
CA ARG A 35 6.75 -8.24 -8.94
C ARG A 35 6.69 -8.82 -7.53
N TYR A 36 6.31 -10.10 -7.41
CA TYR A 36 6.26 -10.81 -6.14
C TYR A 36 7.67 -10.95 -5.54
N VAL A 37 7.78 -10.71 -4.24
CA VAL A 37 9.03 -10.84 -3.50
C VAL A 37 9.17 -12.24 -2.92
N ASN A 38 10.09 -13.03 -3.48
CA ASN A 38 10.40 -14.39 -3.02
C ASN A 38 11.50 -14.42 -1.93
N ASN A 39 12.49 -13.53 -2.05
CA ASN A 39 13.68 -13.52 -1.20
C ASN A 39 13.53 -12.48 -0.09
N ILE A 40 14.37 -12.61 0.96
CA ILE A 40 14.46 -11.60 2.02
C ILE A 40 14.87 -10.26 1.40
N THR A 41 14.13 -9.21 1.69
CA THR A 41 14.45 -7.87 1.21
C THR A 41 15.62 -7.28 1.96
N PRO A 42 16.51 -6.51 1.32
CA PRO A 42 17.68 -5.95 1.99
C PRO A 42 17.29 -4.96 3.10
N ASN A 43 18.19 -4.75 4.02
CA ASN A 43 18.06 -3.66 4.97
C ASN A 43 18.29 -2.33 4.25
N ILE A 44 17.42 -1.37 4.51
CA ILE A 44 17.51 -0.02 3.95
C ILE A 44 17.54 1.01 5.09
N ASN A 45 17.81 2.26 4.77
CA ASN A 45 17.78 3.35 5.76
C ASN A 45 16.46 3.34 6.53
N LYS A 46 16.54 3.38 7.87
CA LYS A 46 15.37 3.33 8.79
C LYS A 46 14.42 4.53 8.65
N GLU A 47 14.87 5.62 8.03
CA GLU A 47 14.02 6.77 7.71
C GLU A 47 13.00 6.44 6.60
N ILE A 48 13.29 5.43 5.76
CA ILE A 48 12.40 4.97 4.69
C ILE A 48 11.45 3.91 5.26
N LYS A 49 10.16 4.13 5.13
CA LYS A 49 9.14 3.15 5.54
C LYS A 49 9.14 1.95 4.59
N LYS A 50 9.65 0.82 5.09
CA LYS A 50 9.65 -0.46 4.37
C LYS A 50 8.27 -1.08 4.42
N THR A 51 7.56 -1.06 3.28
CA THR A 51 6.13 -1.37 3.20
C THR A 51 5.90 -2.72 2.54
N GLY A 52 5.24 -3.64 3.24
CA GLY A 52 4.70 -4.86 2.63
C GLY A 52 3.34 -4.59 2.00
N VAL A 53 3.14 -5.02 0.75
CA VAL A 53 1.86 -4.90 0.05
C VAL A 53 1.22 -6.28 -0.04
N PHE A 54 0.02 -6.41 0.51
CA PHE A 54 -0.73 -7.65 0.64
C PHE A 54 -2.07 -7.55 -0.09
N PHE A 55 -2.59 -8.68 -0.53
CA PHE A 55 -3.86 -8.78 -1.24
C PHE A 55 -4.65 -9.99 -0.72
N ASN A 56 -5.66 -9.75 0.11
CA ASN A 56 -6.52 -10.77 0.72
C ASN A 56 -5.73 -11.91 1.40
N SER A 57 -4.64 -11.55 2.08
CA SER A 57 -3.83 -12.49 2.85
C SER A 57 -4.47 -12.77 4.21
N ILE A 58 -4.11 -13.90 4.84
CA ILE A 58 -4.51 -14.16 6.22
C ILE A 58 -3.60 -13.41 7.20
N THR A 59 -4.10 -13.06 8.38
CA THR A 59 -3.40 -12.26 9.40
C THR A 59 -2.02 -12.84 9.74
N GLN A 60 -1.93 -14.16 9.92
CA GLN A 60 -0.67 -14.83 10.30
C GLN A 60 0.40 -14.67 9.21
N ASP A 61 0.05 -14.73 7.92
CA ASP A 61 1.00 -14.54 6.83
C ASP A 61 1.53 -13.11 6.79
N VAL A 62 0.65 -12.12 7.05
CA VAL A 62 1.07 -10.71 7.15
C VAL A 62 2.08 -10.54 8.28
N ILE A 63 1.78 -11.07 9.48
CA ILE A 63 2.66 -10.99 10.66
C ILE A 63 4.01 -11.67 10.38
N ASN A 64 4.01 -12.88 9.81
CA ASN A 64 5.24 -13.58 9.46
C ASN A 64 6.12 -12.78 8.47
N LYS A 65 5.49 -12.07 7.53
CA LYS A 65 6.23 -11.24 6.57
C LYS A 65 6.74 -9.93 7.20
N ILE A 66 6.00 -9.35 8.16
CA ILE A 66 6.45 -8.19 8.94
C ILE A 66 7.79 -8.53 9.59
N ASP A 67 7.86 -9.63 10.33
CA ASP A 67 9.06 -10.05 11.05
C ASP A 67 10.19 -10.43 10.10
N LYS A 68 9.89 -11.32 9.14
CA LYS A 68 10.88 -11.85 8.20
C LYS A 68 11.57 -10.76 7.38
N HIS A 69 10.84 -9.72 7.00
CA HIS A 69 11.34 -8.66 6.12
C HIS A 69 11.61 -7.34 6.87
N SER A 70 11.43 -7.31 8.20
CA SER A 70 11.56 -6.10 9.04
C SER A 70 10.75 -4.93 8.45
N LEU A 71 9.46 -5.20 8.18
CA LEU A 71 8.57 -4.18 7.65
C LEU A 71 8.22 -3.16 8.73
N THR A 72 8.05 -1.91 8.34
CA THR A 72 7.62 -0.81 9.21
C THR A 72 6.27 -0.23 8.79
N CYS A 73 5.72 -0.76 7.70
CA CYS A 73 4.41 -0.39 7.18
C CYS A 73 3.78 -1.56 6.43
N VAL A 74 2.48 -1.69 6.51
CA VAL A 74 1.67 -2.66 5.75
C VAL A 74 0.68 -1.91 4.88
N GLN A 75 0.59 -2.27 3.60
CA GLN A 75 -0.45 -1.82 2.69
C GLN A 75 -1.38 -2.98 2.37
N LEU A 76 -2.64 -2.85 2.74
CA LEU A 76 -3.72 -3.80 2.47
C LEU A 76 -4.42 -3.38 1.18
N HIS A 77 -4.19 -4.13 0.10
CA HIS A 77 -4.59 -3.73 -1.27
C HIS A 77 -5.76 -4.54 -1.83
N GLY A 78 -6.25 -5.49 -1.07
CA GLY A 78 -7.42 -6.32 -1.41
C GLY A 78 -8.73 -5.77 -0.84
N ASP A 79 -9.63 -6.69 -0.50
CA ASP A 79 -10.96 -6.40 0.03
C ASP A 79 -11.02 -6.64 1.56
N GLU A 80 -9.86 -6.46 2.24
CA GLU A 80 -9.72 -6.68 3.68
C GLU A 80 -10.72 -5.82 4.46
N SER A 81 -11.40 -6.44 5.45
CA SER A 81 -12.39 -5.77 6.29
C SER A 81 -11.77 -4.75 7.27
N PRO A 82 -12.57 -3.83 7.84
CA PRO A 82 -12.10 -2.96 8.91
C PRO A 82 -11.52 -3.74 10.11
N GLN A 83 -12.13 -4.89 10.47
CA GLN A 83 -11.65 -5.75 11.54
C GLN A 83 -10.26 -6.30 11.23
N PHE A 84 -10.03 -6.79 10.00
CA PHE A 84 -8.72 -7.24 9.57
C PHE A 84 -7.68 -6.11 9.63
N CYS A 85 -8.06 -4.90 9.19
CA CYS A 85 -7.18 -3.74 9.29
C CYS A 85 -6.79 -3.46 10.75
N ASN A 86 -7.75 -3.57 11.68
CA ASN A 86 -7.52 -3.39 13.12
C ASN A 86 -6.56 -4.45 13.68
N GLU A 87 -6.75 -5.73 13.32
CA GLU A 87 -5.85 -6.81 13.76
C GLU A 87 -4.39 -6.53 13.40
N ILE A 88 -4.15 -5.98 12.20
CA ILE A 88 -2.80 -5.60 11.79
C ILE A 88 -2.34 -4.33 12.50
N LEU A 89 -3.21 -3.34 12.67
CA LEU A 89 -2.91 -2.09 13.37
C LEU A 89 -2.52 -2.34 14.83
N ASP A 90 -3.17 -3.29 15.50
CA ASP A 90 -2.90 -3.67 16.90
C ASP A 90 -1.50 -4.29 17.10
N THR A 91 -0.83 -4.72 16.03
CA THR A 91 0.60 -5.11 16.09
C THR A 91 1.55 -3.92 16.27
N GLY A 92 1.04 -2.69 16.22
CA GLY A 92 1.83 -1.46 16.32
C GLY A 92 2.47 -1.02 15.01
N ILE A 93 2.23 -1.73 13.90
CA ILE A 93 2.74 -1.35 12.58
C ILE A 93 1.83 -0.32 11.90
N GLN A 94 2.41 0.56 11.10
CA GLN A 94 1.62 1.50 10.29
C GLN A 94 0.81 0.77 9.22
N VAL A 95 -0.49 1.09 9.09
CA VAL A 95 -1.40 0.48 8.14
C VAL A 95 -1.89 1.49 7.10
N ILE A 96 -1.73 1.12 5.82
CA ILE A 96 -2.32 1.82 4.66
C ILE A 96 -3.41 0.93 4.08
N LYS A 97 -4.67 1.41 4.03
CA LYS A 97 -5.74 0.69 3.34
C LYS A 97 -5.95 1.27 1.95
N SER A 98 -5.85 0.41 0.94
CA SER A 98 -6.06 0.81 -0.47
C SER A 98 -7.50 0.63 -0.89
N PHE A 99 -7.98 1.57 -1.72
CA PHE A 99 -9.29 1.54 -2.35
C PHE A 99 -9.15 1.78 -3.85
N ARG A 100 -9.86 0.96 -4.63
CA ARG A 100 -9.91 1.07 -6.09
C ARG A 100 -11.01 2.07 -6.48
N ILE A 101 -10.60 3.20 -7.02
CA ILE A 101 -11.49 4.34 -7.33
C ILE A 101 -11.87 4.34 -8.81
N ASP A 102 -13.16 4.48 -9.07
CA ASP A 102 -13.74 4.82 -10.37
C ASP A 102 -14.73 5.99 -10.22
N ASP A 103 -15.42 6.34 -11.29
CA ASP A 103 -16.37 7.47 -11.27
C ASP A 103 -17.59 7.22 -10.37
N ASN A 104 -17.90 5.94 -10.07
CA ASN A 104 -19.04 5.51 -9.26
C ASN A 104 -18.64 5.15 -7.82
N PHE A 105 -17.39 5.37 -7.41
CA PHE A 105 -16.92 5.00 -6.08
C PHE A 105 -17.67 5.75 -4.98
N ASP A 106 -18.22 5.00 -4.03
CA ASP A 106 -18.89 5.56 -2.86
C ASP A 106 -17.89 5.88 -1.74
N PHE A 107 -17.55 7.16 -1.61
CA PHE A 107 -16.63 7.64 -0.57
C PHE A 107 -17.18 7.47 0.86
N SER A 108 -18.47 7.19 1.05
CA SER A 108 -19.05 6.98 2.40
C SER A 108 -18.49 5.74 3.09
N ILE A 109 -18.09 4.71 2.32
CA ILE A 109 -17.51 3.46 2.86
C ILE A 109 -16.21 3.70 3.63
N LEU A 110 -15.48 4.76 3.32
CA LEU A 110 -14.20 5.09 3.95
C LEU A 110 -14.34 5.35 5.46
N ARG A 111 -15.52 5.80 5.91
CA ARG A 111 -15.81 6.01 7.34
C ARG A 111 -15.70 4.75 8.16
N ASN A 112 -16.02 3.60 7.55
CA ASN A 112 -15.92 2.30 8.22
C ASN A 112 -14.46 1.91 8.52
N TYR A 113 -13.50 2.52 7.83
CA TYR A 113 -12.07 2.24 7.96
C TYR A 113 -11.30 3.35 8.68
N GLU A 114 -11.95 4.49 8.98
CA GLU A 114 -11.27 5.69 9.47
C GLU A 114 -10.46 5.44 10.76
N ASN A 115 -10.95 4.59 11.65
CA ASN A 115 -10.29 4.28 12.93
C ASN A 115 -9.39 3.02 12.86
N TYR A 116 -9.35 2.31 11.73
CA TYR A 116 -8.71 0.99 11.61
C TYR A 116 -7.50 0.95 10.67
N CYS A 117 -7.03 2.12 10.24
CA CYS A 117 -5.78 2.27 9.50
C CYS A 117 -5.23 3.69 9.69
N ASP A 118 -3.97 3.92 9.36
CA ASP A 118 -3.33 5.24 9.50
C ASP A 118 -3.53 6.13 8.28
N LEU A 119 -3.49 5.53 7.10
CA LEU A 119 -3.58 6.24 5.82
C LEU A 119 -4.47 5.46 4.84
N PHE A 120 -5.07 6.19 3.92
CA PHE A 120 -5.68 5.60 2.74
C PHE A 120 -4.72 5.62 1.55
N LEU A 121 -4.98 4.77 0.56
CA LEU A 121 -4.38 4.87 -0.76
C LEU A 121 -5.50 4.72 -1.80
N PHE A 122 -5.61 5.69 -2.68
CA PHE A 122 -6.57 5.67 -3.78
C PHE A 122 -5.85 5.26 -5.05
N ASP A 123 -6.22 4.09 -5.60
CA ASP A 123 -5.67 3.55 -6.84
C ASP A 123 -6.75 3.51 -7.92
N SER A 124 -6.33 3.57 -9.18
CA SER A 124 -7.27 3.44 -10.28
C SER A 124 -7.87 2.03 -10.32
N LYS A 125 -9.19 1.94 -10.50
CA LYS A 125 -9.87 0.65 -10.68
C LYS A 125 -9.42 0.02 -11.99
N SER A 126 -8.91 -1.20 -11.92
CA SER A 126 -8.53 -2.01 -13.06
C SER A 126 -9.00 -3.45 -12.86
N GLU A 127 -9.12 -4.22 -13.95
CA GLU A 127 -9.50 -5.64 -13.89
C GLU A 127 -8.46 -6.48 -13.12
N LEU A 128 -7.21 -6.08 -13.18
CA LEU A 128 -6.11 -6.71 -12.43
C LEU A 128 -5.56 -5.75 -11.37
N PRO A 129 -5.19 -6.24 -10.19
CA PRO A 129 -4.57 -5.42 -9.15
C PRO A 129 -3.22 -4.90 -9.60
N GLY A 130 -3.08 -3.57 -9.66
CA GLY A 130 -1.82 -2.85 -9.79
C GLY A 130 -1.23 -2.72 -11.20
N GLY A 131 -0.62 -1.57 -11.47
CA GLY A 131 0.34 -1.39 -12.57
C GLY A 131 -0.21 -1.20 -13.99
N THR A 132 -1.48 -0.90 -14.17
CA THR A 132 -2.06 -0.71 -15.53
C THR A 132 -1.72 0.63 -16.19
N GLY A 133 -1.10 1.56 -15.46
CA GLY A 133 -0.78 2.90 -15.98
C GLY A 133 -2.01 3.80 -16.26
N LYS A 134 -3.23 3.30 -16.02
CA LYS A 134 -4.45 4.09 -16.18
C LYS A 134 -4.69 4.96 -14.97
N SER A 135 -5.01 6.23 -15.18
CA SER A 135 -5.46 7.15 -14.12
C SER A 135 -6.98 7.09 -13.98
N PHE A 136 -7.47 7.35 -12.77
CA PHE A 136 -8.88 7.69 -12.57
C PHE A 136 -9.07 9.21 -12.62
N ASN A 137 -10.30 9.66 -12.71
CA ASN A 137 -10.60 11.08 -12.68
C ASN A 137 -10.38 11.66 -11.27
N TRP A 138 -9.24 12.31 -11.06
CA TRP A 138 -8.86 12.88 -9.75
C TRP A 138 -9.83 13.95 -9.23
N LYS A 139 -10.71 14.52 -10.09
CA LYS A 139 -11.77 15.41 -9.64
C LYS A 139 -12.73 14.72 -8.67
N ASN A 140 -12.84 13.38 -8.72
CA ASN A 140 -13.64 12.60 -7.79
C ASN A 140 -13.15 12.72 -6.34
N LEU A 141 -11.88 13.01 -6.12
CA LEU A 141 -11.31 13.23 -4.79
C LEU A 141 -11.88 14.46 -4.08
N LYS A 142 -12.56 15.36 -4.79
CA LYS A 142 -13.34 16.46 -4.17
C LYS A 142 -14.50 15.95 -3.29
N LYS A 143 -14.95 14.70 -3.51
CA LYS A 143 -15.97 14.03 -2.69
C LYS A 143 -15.39 13.49 -1.37
N TYR A 144 -14.06 13.38 -1.26
CA TYR A 144 -13.38 12.96 -0.04
C TYR A 144 -13.47 14.06 1.01
N ASN A 145 -14.08 13.76 2.16
CA ASN A 145 -14.39 14.73 3.22
C ASN A 145 -13.88 14.33 4.61
N LEU A 146 -13.01 13.29 4.69
CA LEU A 146 -12.37 12.89 5.93
C LEU A 146 -11.04 13.64 6.11
N LYS A 147 -10.54 13.69 7.36
CA LYS A 147 -9.25 14.33 7.68
C LYS A 147 -8.05 13.40 7.52
N LYS A 148 -8.29 12.09 7.31
CA LYS A 148 -7.23 11.10 7.17
C LYS A 148 -6.37 11.39 5.94
N GLY A 149 -5.04 11.36 6.10
CA GLY A 149 -4.09 11.51 4.99
C GLY A 149 -4.21 10.35 3.99
N PHE A 150 -3.86 10.60 2.73
CA PHE A 150 -3.91 9.57 1.70
C PHE A 150 -2.80 9.71 0.66
N PHE A 151 -2.51 8.58 0.00
CA PHE A 151 -1.74 8.50 -1.23
C PHE A 151 -2.66 8.43 -2.44
N ILE A 152 -2.20 8.95 -3.55
CA ILE A 152 -2.80 8.72 -4.88
C ILE A 152 -1.87 7.79 -5.65
N SER A 153 -2.43 6.82 -6.36
CA SER A 153 -1.74 5.87 -7.23
C SER A 153 -2.50 5.70 -8.53
N GLY A 154 -1.85 5.10 -9.53
CA GLY A 154 -2.44 4.86 -10.85
C GLY A 154 -2.26 6.01 -11.83
N GLY A 155 -1.47 5.76 -12.90
CA GLY A 155 -1.27 6.69 -14.00
C GLY A 155 -0.60 8.01 -13.64
N ILE A 156 0.19 8.06 -12.56
CA ILE A 156 1.01 9.22 -12.23
C ILE A 156 2.21 9.22 -13.19
N GLY A 157 2.28 10.22 -14.03
CA GLY A 157 3.36 10.45 -14.99
C GLY A 157 3.69 11.93 -15.12
N LEU A 158 4.71 12.22 -15.93
CA LEU A 158 5.09 13.57 -16.33
C LEU A 158 4.09 14.13 -17.33
#